data_5184dcc8b9f84277bb365223937eef21
#
_entry.id   5184dcc8b9f84277bb365223937eef21
#
_cell.length_a   1.000
_cell.length_b   1.000
_cell.length_c   1.000
_cell.angle_alpha   90.00
_cell.angle_beta   90.00
_cell.angle_gamma   90.00
#
_symmetry.space_group_name_H-M   'P 1'
#
loop_
_entity.id
_entity.type
_entity.pdbx_description
1 polymer ?
#
loop_
_entity_poly.entity_id
_entity_poly.type
_entity_poly.pdbx_seq_one_letter_code
_entity_poly.pdbx_strand_id
1 'polypeptide(L)'
;MAAGGLKPVFAVYSSFLQRAYDQILHDVCIQHLHVVFAIDRAGLVGSDGETHQGIFDLSFLTSIPNMTVMAPKNGSELSAMLEFALLNFNSPIAIRYPRGQAYDGLEEYNAPIRYGKAEMIIEESDIALVAAGNMLITAQAVREKLKEKGYNITIVNERFIKPVDTDMLDLSLIHISEPTRHAQI
;
A
#
# COMPACT_ATOMS: atom_id res chain seq x y z
N MET A 1 6.11 -13.95 22.17
CA MET A 1 6.14 -12.49 22.45
C MET A 1 4.73 -11.91 22.35
N ALA A 2 4.08 -11.93 21.18
CA ALA A 2 2.74 -11.35 21.03
C ALA A 2 1.68 -11.94 21.95
N ALA A 3 1.62 -13.28 22.10
CA ALA A 3 0.73 -13.96 23.04
C ALA A 3 0.97 -13.57 24.51
N GLY A 4 2.13 -13.01 24.85
CA GLY A 4 2.44 -12.47 26.17
C GLY A 4 2.20 -10.96 26.30
N GLY A 5 1.48 -10.34 25.35
CA GLY A 5 1.10 -8.92 25.40
C GLY A 5 2.16 -7.93 24.87
N LEU A 6 3.26 -8.42 24.29
CA LEU A 6 4.23 -7.56 23.60
C LEU A 6 3.76 -7.25 22.18
N LYS A 7 4.28 -6.18 21.60
CA LYS A 7 4.04 -5.78 20.21
C LYS A 7 5.31 -5.99 19.37
N PRO A 8 5.59 -7.23 18.91
CA PRO A 8 6.80 -7.51 18.16
C PRO A 8 6.76 -6.90 16.77
N VAL A 9 7.91 -6.36 16.33
CA VAL A 9 8.18 -6.01 14.93
C VAL A 9 9.09 -7.08 14.35
N PHE A 10 8.64 -7.75 13.31
CA PHE A 10 9.40 -8.76 12.59
C PHE A 10 9.88 -8.18 11.26
N ALA A 11 11.16 -7.80 11.21
CA ALA A 11 11.79 -7.24 10.00
C ALA A 11 12.43 -8.34 9.16
N VAL A 12 12.03 -8.44 7.89
CA VAL A 12 12.45 -9.54 7.01
C VAL A 12 12.36 -9.12 5.54
N TYR A 13 13.18 -9.73 4.67
CA TYR A 13 13.07 -9.52 3.24
C TYR A 13 11.83 -10.24 2.67
N SER A 14 11.16 -9.58 1.74
CA SER A 14 9.95 -10.08 1.08
C SER A 14 10.13 -11.51 0.53
N SER A 15 11.23 -11.78 -0.20
CA SER A 15 11.50 -13.10 -0.76
C SER A 15 11.74 -14.18 0.30
N PHE A 16 12.27 -13.84 1.47
CA PHE A 16 12.51 -14.80 2.54
C PHE A 16 11.27 -15.10 3.36
N LEU A 17 10.35 -14.15 3.43
CA LEU A 17 9.09 -14.30 4.14
C LEU A 17 8.19 -15.41 3.57
N GLN A 18 8.36 -15.76 2.29
CA GLN A 18 7.61 -16.84 1.64
C GLN A 18 7.70 -18.17 2.41
N ARG A 19 8.86 -18.46 3.02
CA ARG A 19 9.06 -19.68 3.80
C ARG A 19 8.28 -19.72 5.10
N ALA A 20 7.81 -18.59 5.59
CA ALA A 20 7.05 -18.44 6.82
C ALA A 20 5.53 -18.32 6.60
N TYR A 21 5.03 -18.62 5.40
CA TYR A 21 3.60 -18.51 5.06
C TYR A 21 2.70 -19.22 6.07
N ASP A 22 3.03 -20.47 6.37
CA ASP A 22 2.25 -21.30 7.30
C ASP A 22 2.28 -20.73 8.72
N GLN A 23 3.46 -20.31 9.21
CA GLN A 23 3.60 -19.71 10.53
C GLN A 23 2.86 -18.38 10.65
N ILE A 24 2.88 -17.56 9.59
CA ILE A 24 2.11 -16.31 9.56
C ILE A 24 0.61 -16.61 9.65
N LEU A 25 0.15 -17.59 8.89
CA LEU A 25 -1.25 -17.99 8.86
C LEU A 25 -1.70 -18.56 10.21
N HIS A 26 -1.05 -19.65 10.69
CA HIS A 26 -1.49 -20.41 11.84
C HIS A 26 -1.07 -19.80 13.18
N ASP A 27 0.20 -19.36 13.29
CA ASP A 27 0.73 -18.91 14.57
C ASP A 27 0.44 -17.44 14.86
N VAL A 28 0.09 -16.66 13.84
CA VAL A 28 -0.17 -15.23 14.01
C VAL A 28 -1.59 -14.85 13.62
N CYS A 29 -1.99 -15.08 12.37
CA CYS A 29 -3.21 -14.48 11.83
C CYS A 29 -4.49 -15.18 12.30
N ILE A 30 -4.54 -16.50 12.39
CA ILE A 30 -5.69 -17.23 12.94
C ILE A 30 -5.89 -16.90 14.42
N GLN A 31 -4.81 -16.67 15.16
CA GLN A 31 -4.85 -16.31 16.57
C GLN A 31 -5.07 -14.81 16.81
N HIS A 32 -5.20 -14.00 15.76
CA HIS A 32 -5.32 -12.52 15.84
C HIS A 32 -4.21 -11.85 16.68
N LEU A 33 -3.00 -12.39 16.67
CA LEU A 33 -1.90 -11.84 17.44
C LEU A 33 -1.37 -10.56 16.77
N HIS A 34 -1.19 -9.52 17.57
CA HIS A 34 -0.62 -8.27 17.09
C HIS A 34 0.88 -8.42 16.80
N VAL A 35 1.22 -8.63 15.54
CA VAL A 35 2.58 -8.67 15.01
C VAL A 35 2.69 -7.69 13.85
N VAL A 36 3.70 -6.81 13.88
CA VAL A 36 4.01 -5.91 12.77
C VAL A 36 5.10 -6.55 11.91
N PHE A 37 4.79 -6.84 10.65
CA PHE A 37 5.75 -7.34 9.67
C PHE A 37 6.32 -6.18 8.88
N ALA A 38 7.57 -5.81 9.13
CA ALA A 38 8.32 -4.81 8.35
C ALA A 38 9.02 -5.53 7.18
N ILE A 39 8.43 -5.46 6.00
CA ILE A 39 8.83 -6.25 4.82
C ILE A 39 9.67 -5.38 3.90
N ASP A 40 10.98 -5.59 3.99
CA ASP A 40 11.98 -4.93 3.14
C ASP A 40 12.13 -5.64 1.79
N ARG A 41 12.64 -4.96 0.81
CA ARG A 41 12.90 -5.48 -0.55
C ARG A 41 11.64 -6.00 -1.25
N ALA A 42 10.53 -5.31 -1.05
CA ALA A 42 9.30 -5.59 -1.76
C ALA A 42 9.40 -5.14 -3.23
N GLY A 43 9.02 -6.00 -4.15
CA GLY A 43 9.11 -5.77 -5.60
C GLY A 43 10.46 -6.18 -6.20
N LEU A 44 10.85 -5.55 -7.29
CA LEU A 44 12.11 -5.81 -7.99
C LEU A 44 13.27 -5.16 -7.25
N VAL A 45 14.36 -5.91 -7.04
CA VAL A 45 15.52 -5.48 -6.23
C VAL A 45 16.83 -5.33 -7.02
N GLY A 46 16.81 -5.60 -8.32
CA GLY A 46 17.96 -5.38 -9.22
C GLY A 46 19.23 -6.13 -8.78
N SER A 47 20.19 -5.41 -8.21
CA SER A 47 21.52 -5.93 -7.89
C SER A 47 21.59 -7.05 -6.85
N ASP A 48 20.53 -7.28 -6.07
CA ASP A 48 20.49 -8.38 -5.09
C ASP A 48 20.30 -9.76 -5.75
N GLY A 49 20.03 -9.80 -7.06
CA GLY A 49 19.98 -11.01 -7.87
C GLY A 49 18.64 -11.76 -7.80
N GLU A 50 18.60 -12.92 -8.47
CA GLU A 50 17.40 -13.71 -8.72
C GLU A 50 16.69 -14.18 -7.44
N THR A 51 17.47 -14.51 -6.41
CA THR A 51 16.95 -15.10 -5.16
C THR A 51 16.32 -14.10 -4.22
N HIS A 52 16.42 -12.79 -4.50
CA HIS A 52 15.97 -11.72 -3.62
C HIS A 52 14.77 -10.94 -4.16
N GLN A 53 14.24 -11.31 -5.32
CA GLN A 53 13.09 -10.61 -5.92
C GLN A 53 11.83 -10.78 -5.06
N GLY A 54 11.31 -9.67 -4.53
CA GLY A 54 10.16 -9.63 -3.62
C GLY A 54 8.84 -9.40 -4.36
N ILE A 55 8.56 -10.17 -5.42
CA ILE A 55 7.42 -9.94 -6.31
C ILE A 55 6.15 -10.70 -5.90
N PHE A 56 6.24 -11.62 -4.95
CA PHE A 56 5.12 -12.50 -4.56
C PHE A 56 4.45 -12.11 -3.24
N ASP A 57 5.02 -11.16 -2.49
CA ASP A 57 4.55 -10.79 -1.16
C ASP A 57 3.07 -10.37 -1.14
N LEU A 58 2.64 -9.56 -2.10
CA LEU A 58 1.24 -9.16 -2.20
C LEU A 58 0.32 -10.38 -2.39
N SER A 59 0.67 -11.31 -3.28
CA SER A 59 -0.15 -12.48 -3.59
C SER A 59 -0.38 -13.35 -2.36
N PHE A 60 0.67 -13.69 -1.60
CA PHE A 60 0.49 -14.57 -0.46
C PHE A 60 -0.02 -13.84 0.79
N LEU A 61 0.39 -12.60 1.06
CA LEU A 61 -0.10 -11.84 2.21
C LEU A 61 -1.58 -11.50 2.11
N THR A 62 -2.07 -11.14 0.93
CA THR A 62 -3.48 -10.82 0.74
C THR A 62 -4.38 -12.05 0.82
N SER A 63 -3.86 -13.26 0.57
CA SER A 63 -4.61 -14.52 0.74
C SER A 63 -4.80 -14.92 2.21
N ILE A 64 -3.93 -14.44 3.11
CA ILE A 64 -3.98 -14.81 4.54
C ILE A 64 -5.15 -14.08 5.22
N PRO A 65 -6.08 -14.79 5.90
CA PRO A 65 -7.16 -14.15 6.65
C PRO A 65 -6.62 -13.28 7.79
N ASN A 66 -7.34 -12.24 8.16
CA ASN A 66 -7.00 -11.29 9.24
C ASN A 66 -5.70 -10.50 9.05
N MET A 67 -4.95 -10.72 7.98
CA MET A 67 -3.77 -9.93 7.64
C MET A 67 -4.18 -8.58 7.03
N THR A 68 -3.64 -7.49 7.58
CA THR A 68 -3.67 -6.16 6.96
C THR A 68 -2.37 -5.91 6.19
N VAL A 69 -2.44 -5.33 5.01
CA VAL A 69 -1.25 -5.07 4.17
C VAL A 69 -1.23 -3.61 3.75
N MET A 70 -0.11 -2.92 4.00
CA MET A 70 0.11 -1.52 3.68
C MET A 70 1.37 -1.33 2.81
N ALA A 71 1.38 -0.26 2.01
CA ALA A 71 2.52 0.12 1.19
C ALA A 71 2.71 1.66 1.23
N PRO A 72 3.76 2.17 1.88
CA PRO A 72 4.01 3.62 1.97
C PRO A 72 4.55 4.19 0.67
N LYS A 73 4.14 5.42 0.34
CA LYS A 73 4.62 6.16 -0.84
C LYS A 73 6.01 6.77 -0.66
N ASN A 74 6.37 7.14 0.58
CA ASN A 74 7.62 7.81 0.91
C ASN A 74 8.08 7.49 2.35
N GLY A 75 9.18 8.11 2.81
CA GLY A 75 9.76 7.85 4.12
C GLY A 75 8.90 8.34 5.28
N SER A 76 8.27 9.50 5.15
CA SER A 76 7.38 10.04 6.20
C SER A 76 6.13 9.19 6.36
N GLU A 77 5.53 8.71 5.28
CA GLU A 77 4.39 7.80 5.35
C GLU A 77 4.77 6.43 5.95
N LEU A 78 5.98 5.90 5.65
CA LEU A 78 6.48 4.69 6.31
C LEU A 78 6.54 4.87 7.83
N SER A 79 7.04 6.01 8.30
CA SER A 79 7.11 6.32 9.74
C SER A 79 5.72 6.41 10.36
N ALA A 80 4.79 7.09 9.69
CA ALA A 80 3.39 7.20 10.13
C ALA A 80 2.67 5.85 10.15
N MET A 81 2.93 4.97 9.17
CA MET A 81 2.38 3.62 9.12
C MET A 81 2.93 2.72 10.23
N LEU A 82 4.22 2.84 10.58
CA LEU A 82 4.81 2.11 11.71
C LEU A 82 4.22 2.58 13.03
N GLU A 83 4.07 3.89 13.21
CA GLU A 83 3.42 4.45 14.40
C GLU A 83 1.97 3.97 14.51
N PHE A 84 1.19 4.04 13.43
CA PHE A 84 -0.17 3.51 13.38
C PHE A 84 -0.22 2.04 13.75
N ALA A 85 0.63 1.20 13.13
CA ALA A 85 0.68 -0.23 13.36
C ALA A 85 1.01 -0.59 14.82
N LEU A 86 1.89 0.16 15.47
CA LEU A 86 2.31 -0.12 16.84
C LEU A 86 1.37 0.44 17.90
N LEU A 87 0.83 1.65 17.69
CA LEU A 87 0.09 2.37 18.72
C LEU A 87 -1.43 2.31 18.53
N ASN A 88 -1.91 2.30 17.31
CA ASN A 88 -3.32 2.49 16.96
C ASN A 88 -3.98 1.27 16.31
N PHE A 89 -3.29 0.12 16.28
CA PHE A 89 -3.79 -1.12 15.67
C PHE A 89 -3.52 -2.32 16.57
N ASN A 90 -4.36 -3.37 16.51
CA ASN A 90 -4.28 -4.52 17.42
C ASN A 90 -4.45 -5.88 16.71
N SER A 91 -4.16 -5.95 15.42
CA SER A 91 -4.23 -7.17 14.63
C SER A 91 -2.94 -7.36 13.82
N PRO A 92 -2.72 -8.52 13.17
CA PRO A 92 -1.57 -8.70 12.28
C PRO A 92 -1.54 -7.67 11.17
N ILE A 93 -0.38 -7.06 10.95
CA ILE A 93 -0.22 -6.02 9.94
C ILE A 93 1.15 -6.10 9.26
N ALA A 94 1.16 -6.02 7.96
CA ALA A 94 2.36 -6.01 7.12
C ALA A 94 2.53 -4.62 6.47
N ILE A 95 3.72 -4.05 6.58
CA ILE A 95 4.12 -2.83 5.89
C ILE A 95 5.25 -3.21 4.94
N ARG A 96 5.00 -3.09 3.64
CA ARG A 96 5.96 -3.48 2.59
C ARG A 96 6.58 -2.27 1.92
N TYR A 97 7.90 -2.25 1.77
CA TYR A 97 8.63 -1.14 1.16
C TYR A 97 9.79 -1.65 0.29
N PRO A 98 10.19 -0.88 -0.75
CA PRO A 98 11.23 -1.29 -1.68
C PRO A 98 12.62 -1.21 -1.06
N ARG A 99 13.62 -1.82 -1.74
CA ARG A 99 15.03 -1.65 -1.45
C ARG A 99 15.50 -0.24 -1.78
N GLY A 100 16.40 0.30 -0.97
CA GLY A 100 17.12 1.54 -1.24
C GLY A 100 16.67 2.72 -0.41
N GLN A 101 17.00 3.91 -0.88
CA GLN A 101 16.63 5.15 -0.22
C GLN A 101 15.13 5.41 -0.42
N ALA A 102 14.47 5.89 0.63
CA ALA A 102 13.08 6.31 0.54
C ALA A 102 12.95 7.52 -0.42
N TYR A 103 11.80 7.59 -1.08
CA TYR A 103 11.46 8.75 -1.88
C TYR A 103 11.17 9.95 -0.96
N ASP A 104 11.72 11.12 -1.32
CA ASP A 104 11.61 12.35 -0.53
C ASP A 104 10.53 13.31 -1.06
N GLY A 105 9.74 12.90 -2.06
CA GLY A 105 8.64 13.71 -2.59
C GLY A 105 7.28 13.37 -1.99
N LEU A 106 6.27 14.17 -2.35
CA LEU A 106 4.88 14.04 -1.88
C LEU A 106 4.71 14.27 -0.36
N GLU A 107 5.62 15.02 0.26
CA GLU A 107 5.57 15.35 1.69
C GLU A 107 4.38 16.27 2.05
N GLU A 108 3.88 17.04 1.09
CA GLU A 108 2.69 17.87 1.22
C GLU A 108 1.41 17.06 1.42
N TYR A 109 1.39 15.80 0.96
CA TYR A 109 0.28 14.87 1.14
C TYR A 109 0.55 14.00 2.36
N ASN A 110 0.03 14.41 3.52
CA ASN A 110 0.33 13.81 4.82
C ASN A 110 -0.94 13.55 5.65
N ALA A 111 -2.04 13.21 5.00
CA ALA A 111 -3.27 12.88 5.70
C ALA A 111 -3.05 11.75 6.74
N PRO A 112 -3.65 11.84 7.92
CA PRO A 112 -3.49 10.81 8.96
C PRO A 112 -3.82 9.41 8.47
N ILE A 113 -3.04 8.41 8.92
CA ILE A 113 -3.32 7.00 8.59
C ILE A 113 -4.61 6.58 9.30
N ARG A 114 -5.60 6.15 8.53
CA ARG A 114 -6.85 5.57 9.03
C ARG A 114 -7.03 4.20 8.42
N TYR A 115 -7.45 3.23 9.23
CA TYR A 115 -7.60 1.84 8.81
C TYR A 115 -8.47 1.71 7.56
N GLY A 116 -7.91 1.05 6.53
CA GLY A 116 -8.60 0.77 5.26
C GLY A 116 -8.95 2.02 4.44
N LYS A 117 -8.27 3.18 4.67
CA LYS A 117 -8.55 4.39 3.92
C LYS A 117 -7.36 4.81 3.05
N ALA A 118 -7.66 5.04 1.77
CA ALA A 118 -6.75 5.62 0.80
C ALA A 118 -6.56 7.13 1.04
N GLU A 119 -5.67 7.75 0.29
CA GLU A 119 -5.45 9.20 0.30
C GLU A 119 -5.60 9.76 -1.12
N MET A 120 -6.45 10.76 -1.27
CA MET A 120 -6.56 11.53 -2.50
C MET A 120 -5.34 12.44 -2.63
N ILE A 121 -4.53 12.23 -3.66
CA ILE A 121 -3.37 13.07 -3.96
C ILE A 121 -3.78 14.22 -4.88
N ILE A 122 -4.47 13.91 -5.97
CA ILE A 122 -4.97 14.87 -6.94
C ILE A 122 -6.36 14.43 -7.38
N GLU A 123 -7.31 15.34 -7.41
CA GLU A 123 -8.68 15.10 -7.87
C GLU A 123 -8.92 15.86 -9.17
N GLU A 124 -9.16 15.13 -10.26
CA GLU A 124 -9.45 15.63 -11.60
C GLU A 124 -10.48 14.69 -12.27
N SER A 125 -10.88 14.90 -13.56
CA SER A 125 -12.14 14.36 -14.07
C SER A 125 -12.06 13.20 -15.07
N ASP A 126 -10.94 13.00 -15.80
CA ASP A 126 -11.01 12.14 -16.99
C ASP A 126 -10.52 10.70 -16.74
N ILE A 127 -9.45 10.54 -15.98
CA ILE A 127 -8.81 9.25 -15.70
C ILE A 127 -8.40 9.20 -14.23
N ALA A 128 -8.62 8.08 -13.56
CA ALA A 128 -8.09 7.83 -12.23
C ALA A 128 -6.90 6.85 -12.27
N LEU A 129 -5.77 7.25 -11.70
CA LEU A 129 -4.62 6.41 -11.44
C LEU A 129 -4.61 6.03 -9.96
N VAL A 130 -4.93 4.78 -9.66
CA VAL A 130 -4.82 4.22 -8.31
C VAL A 130 -3.46 3.53 -8.21
N ALA A 131 -2.62 3.99 -7.31
CA ALA A 131 -1.27 3.48 -7.16
C ALA A 131 -0.93 3.25 -5.68
N ALA A 132 -0.03 2.30 -5.42
CA ALA A 132 0.41 1.95 -4.07
C ALA A 132 1.93 2.05 -3.94
N GLY A 133 2.38 2.54 -2.78
CA GLY A 133 3.79 2.64 -2.48
C GLY A 133 4.56 3.52 -3.47
N ASN A 134 5.76 3.10 -3.84
CA ASN A 134 6.63 3.84 -4.77
C ASN A 134 6.07 3.99 -6.20
N MET A 135 5.00 3.27 -6.56
CA MET A 135 4.33 3.44 -7.86
C MET A 135 3.65 4.80 -8.00
N LEU A 136 3.46 5.55 -6.91
CA LEU A 136 3.00 6.95 -6.95
C LEU A 136 3.95 7.84 -7.77
N ILE A 137 5.25 7.58 -7.74
CA ILE A 137 6.24 8.28 -8.55
C ILE A 137 5.95 8.08 -10.04
N THR A 138 5.66 6.84 -10.42
CA THR A 138 5.29 6.51 -11.80
C THR A 138 3.95 7.13 -12.19
N ALA A 139 2.96 7.10 -11.30
CA ALA A 139 1.65 7.70 -11.53
C ALA A 139 1.75 9.22 -11.78
N GLN A 140 2.58 9.93 -11.02
CA GLN A 140 2.86 11.35 -11.26
C GLN A 140 3.49 11.59 -12.64
N ALA A 141 4.52 10.81 -13.00
CA ALA A 141 5.18 10.94 -14.30
C ALA A 141 4.22 10.63 -15.47
N VAL A 142 3.32 9.67 -15.32
CA VAL A 142 2.28 9.36 -16.29
C VAL A 142 1.29 10.52 -16.40
N ARG A 143 0.85 11.07 -15.26
CA ARG A 143 -0.05 12.23 -15.22
C ARG A 143 0.49 13.40 -16.03
N GLU A 144 1.76 13.79 -15.82
CA GLU A 144 2.36 14.91 -16.57
C GLU A 144 2.31 14.68 -18.09
N LYS A 145 2.65 13.48 -18.54
CA LYS A 145 2.58 13.11 -19.96
C LYS A 145 1.16 13.10 -20.53
N LEU A 146 0.17 12.73 -19.74
CA LEU A 146 -1.23 12.71 -20.17
C LEU A 146 -1.82 14.13 -20.18
N LYS A 147 -1.40 14.99 -19.25
CA LYS A 147 -1.76 16.41 -19.26
C LYS A 147 -1.33 17.14 -20.53
N GLU A 148 -0.14 16.84 -21.05
CA GLU A 148 0.34 17.38 -22.34
C GLU A 148 -0.59 16.98 -23.51
N LYS A 149 -1.36 15.90 -23.35
CA LYS A 149 -2.34 15.42 -24.32
C LYS A 149 -3.78 15.92 -24.06
N GLY A 150 -3.96 16.76 -23.03
CA GLY A 150 -5.24 17.36 -22.67
C GLY A 150 -6.12 16.54 -21.75
N TYR A 151 -5.60 15.49 -21.08
CA TYR A 151 -6.36 14.72 -20.09
C TYR A 151 -6.15 15.26 -18.67
N ASN A 152 -7.22 15.23 -17.87
CA ASN A 152 -7.20 15.55 -16.45
C ASN A 152 -7.14 14.26 -15.63
N ILE A 153 -6.16 14.12 -14.76
CA ILE A 153 -5.82 12.84 -14.13
C ILE A 153 -5.93 12.91 -12.61
N THR A 154 -6.86 12.15 -12.05
CA THR A 154 -6.93 11.87 -10.62
C THR A 154 -5.80 10.92 -10.21
N ILE A 155 -5.17 11.16 -9.06
CA ILE A 155 -4.20 10.25 -8.44
C ILE A 155 -4.67 9.88 -7.04
N VAL A 156 -4.81 8.59 -6.79
CA VAL A 156 -5.16 8.02 -5.48
C VAL A 156 -3.97 7.19 -4.97
N ASN A 157 -3.56 7.46 -3.73
CA ASN A 157 -2.60 6.65 -3.00
C ASN A 157 -3.35 5.54 -2.23
N GLU A 158 -3.35 4.32 -2.75
CA GLU A 158 -3.93 3.16 -2.10
C GLU A 158 -2.96 2.65 -1.02
N ARG A 159 -3.05 3.23 0.16
CA ARG A 159 -2.20 2.94 1.33
C ARG A 159 -2.37 1.52 1.83
N PHE A 160 -3.61 1.01 1.75
CA PHE A 160 -3.99 -0.32 2.22
C PHE A 160 -4.29 -1.21 1.03
N ILE A 161 -3.38 -2.15 0.77
CA ILE A 161 -3.63 -3.20 -0.23
C ILE A 161 -4.70 -4.18 0.26
N LYS A 162 -4.79 -4.32 1.60
CA LYS A 162 -5.82 -5.10 2.28
C LYS A 162 -6.11 -4.51 3.66
N PRO A 163 -7.34 -4.09 3.94
CA PRO A 163 -8.47 -3.98 3.00
C PRO A 163 -8.28 -2.82 2.02
N VAL A 164 -8.85 -2.94 0.83
CA VAL A 164 -8.92 -1.87 -0.18
C VAL A 164 -9.98 -0.85 0.23
N ASP A 165 -9.75 0.45 -0.02
CA ASP A 165 -10.76 1.51 0.18
C ASP A 165 -11.76 1.55 -0.99
N THR A 166 -12.79 0.70 -0.93
CA THR A 166 -13.82 0.62 -1.96
C THR A 166 -14.60 1.91 -2.11
N ASP A 167 -14.82 2.67 -1.02
CA ASP A 167 -15.52 3.95 -1.08
C ASP A 167 -14.75 4.97 -1.94
N MET A 168 -13.43 5.04 -1.76
CA MET A 168 -12.56 5.90 -2.54
C MET A 168 -12.50 5.49 -4.01
N LEU A 169 -12.47 4.17 -4.28
CA LEU A 169 -12.48 3.66 -5.65
C LEU A 169 -13.80 3.95 -6.34
N ASP A 170 -14.93 3.76 -5.66
CA ASP A 170 -16.25 4.04 -6.20
C ASP A 170 -16.41 5.54 -6.52
N LEU A 171 -15.95 6.43 -5.63
CA LEU A 171 -15.97 7.88 -5.89
C LEU A 171 -15.14 8.25 -7.12
N SER A 172 -13.93 7.68 -7.25
CA SER A 172 -13.07 7.95 -8.40
C SER A 172 -13.68 7.46 -9.72
N LEU A 173 -14.46 6.37 -9.70
CA LEU A 173 -15.14 5.83 -10.87
C LEU A 173 -16.40 6.63 -11.24
N ILE A 174 -17.14 7.17 -10.27
CA ILE A 174 -18.35 7.98 -10.51
C ILE A 174 -17.99 9.26 -11.26
N HIS A 175 -16.92 9.93 -10.89
CA HIS A 175 -16.45 11.14 -11.58
C HIS A 175 -16.01 10.89 -13.04
N ILE A 176 -15.61 9.66 -13.38
CA ILE A 176 -15.22 9.27 -14.75
C ILE A 176 -16.43 8.88 -15.60
N SER A 177 -17.52 8.38 -15.00
CA SER A 177 -18.66 7.83 -15.73
C SER A 177 -19.80 8.81 -16.02
N GLU A 178 -19.84 9.98 -15.39
CA GLU A 178 -20.93 10.95 -15.56
C GLU A 178 -20.94 11.77 -16.86
N PRO A 179 -19.81 12.08 -17.54
CA PRO A 179 -19.85 12.87 -18.78
C PRO A 179 -20.60 12.22 -19.95
N THR A 180 -20.79 10.92 -19.94
CA THR A 180 -21.41 10.20 -21.08
C THR A 180 -22.95 10.11 -21.00
N ARG A 181 -23.58 10.50 -19.88
CA ARG A 181 -25.03 10.43 -19.72
C ARG A 181 -25.79 11.64 -20.27
N HIS A 182 -25.13 12.74 -20.55
CA HIS A 182 -25.77 13.96 -21.07
C HIS A 182 -25.66 14.17 -22.59
N ALA A 183 -25.14 13.22 -23.34
CA ALA A 183 -24.99 13.31 -24.80
C ALA A 183 -26.07 12.54 -25.59
N GLN A 184 -27.20 12.21 -24.96
CA GLN A 184 -28.36 11.59 -25.66
C GLN A 184 -29.65 12.31 -25.28
N ILE A 185 -29.88 13.43 -25.91
CA ILE A 185 -31.23 13.94 -26.28
C ILE A 185 -31.13 14.57 -27.66
#